data_720900e24d30caa670aeee7097934767
#
_entry.id   720900e24d30caa670aeee7097934767
#
_cell.length_a   1.000
_cell.length_b   1.000
_cell.length_c   1.000
_cell.angle_alpha   90.00
_cell.angle_beta   90.00
_cell.angle_gamma   90.00
#
_symmetry.space_group_name_H-M   'P 1'
#
loop_
_entity.id
_entity.type
_entity.pdbx_description
1 polymer ?
#
loop_
_entity_poly.entity_id
_entity_poly.type
_entity_poly.pdbx_seq_one_letter_code
_entity_poly.pdbx_strand_id
1 'polypeptide(L)'
;MRYPSRLKRPRIVPVSNDSKYPEWFLWFAEHGVRILILLGIGALAMVYARTRTSTEERLDAIEETVQYEPPRSYAAPNLDEYAAKGVSAASLPVRHTVYVPIYSHIYYDGGRPYLLEGTLSVRNADVKNTLYLSAVHYYDTSGKLSKKYVDQLIRLEPLQTIEFLVERHDITGGSGANFIVEWRASDASVEAPFVEAIMVGRSGTNAISFVSPGRTLSATPSE
;
A
#
# COMPACT_ATOMS: atom_id res chain seq x y z
N MET A 1 -4.14 70.87 -86.76
CA MET A 1 -4.10 70.62 -85.35
C MET A 1 -3.19 69.41 -85.09
N ARG A 2 -2.01 69.66 -84.41
CA ARG A 2 -0.96 68.67 -84.22
C ARG A 2 -1.12 68.04 -82.85
N TYR A 3 -1.17 66.71 -82.79
CA TYR A 3 -1.06 65.92 -81.52
C TYR A 3 0.39 65.97 -81.06
N PRO A 4 0.65 66.14 -79.75
CA PRO A 4 2.01 65.99 -79.23
C PRO A 4 2.24 64.57 -78.59
N SER A 5 3.33 64.01 -79.06
CA SER A 5 4.31 63.14 -78.43
C SER A 5 3.94 62.19 -77.31
N ARG A 6 4.24 60.90 -77.56
CA ARG A 6 4.29 59.78 -76.66
C ARG A 6 5.16 60.07 -75.50
N LEU A 7 4.66 59.94 -74.30
CA LEU A 7 5.37 59.79 -73.07
C LEU A 7 6.18 58.45 -73.05
N LYS A 8 7.52 58.55 -72.96
CA LYS A 8 8.34 57.39 -72.78
C LYS A 8 8.14 56.82 -71.34
N ARG A 9 7.69 55.57 -71.30
CA ARG A 9 7.66 54.82 -69.99
C ARG A 9 9.08 54.75 -69.39
N PRO A 10 9.21 54.93 -68.07
CA PRO A 10 10.51 54.77 -67.43
C PRO A 10 10.91 53.27 -67.52
N ARG A 11 12.14 53.05 -67.90
CA ARG A 11 12.80 51.75 -67.96
C ARG A 11 12.99 51.28 -66.50
N ILE A 12 12.25 50.28 -66.09
CA ILE A 12 12.48 49.61 -64.81
C ILE A 12 13.81 48.87 -64.95
N VAL A 13 14.84 49.38 -64.27
CA VAL A 13 16.11 48.70 -64.14
C VAL A 13 15.87 47.53 -63.18
N PRO A 14 16.14 46.29 -63.56
CA PRO A 14 16.07 45.18 -62.60
C PRO A 14 17.11 45.45 -61.53
N VAL A 15 16.66 45.50 -60.28
CA VAL A 15 17.56 45.48 -59.11
C VAL A 15 18.26 44.14 -59.14
N SER A 16 19.53 44.11 -59.44
CA SER A 16 20.36 42.92 -59.28
C SER A 16 20.37 42.56 -57.81
N ASN A 17 19.74 41.44 -57.50
CA ASN A 17 19.75 40.90 -56.16
C ASN A 17 21.10 40.15 -55.95
N ASP A 18 22.24 40.87 -56.04
CA ASP A 18 23.53 40.34 -55.68
C ASP A 18 23.63 40.34 -54.16
N SER A 19 22.93 39.40 -53.53
CA SER A 19 23.14 39.07 -52.12
C SER A 19 24.57 38.52 -51.99
N LYS A 20 25.41 39.21 -51.26
CA LYS A 20 26.83 38.85 -50.97
C LYS A 20 26.96 37.44 -50.34
N TYR A 21 25.85 36.83 -50.01
CA TYR A 21 25.79 35.53 -49.31
C TYR A 21 24.91 34.53 -50.08
N PRO A 22 25.27 33.28 -50.15
CA PRO A 22 24.48 32.22 -50.80
C PRO A 22 23.14 32.06 -50.09
N GLU A 23 22.10 31.64 -50.83
CA GLU A 23 20.69 31.51 -50.36
C GLU A 23 20.55 30.61 -49.13
N TRP A 24 21.36 29.53 -49.03
CA TRP A 24 21.36 28.65 -47.88
C TRP A 24 21.81 29.37 -46.58
N PHE A 25 22.73 30.37 -46.71
CA PHE A 25 23.22 31.14 -45.58
C PHE A 25 22.12 32.11 -45.07
N LEU A 26 21.44 32.78 -46.00
CA LEU A 26 20.33 33.68 -45.65
C LEU A 26 19.20 32.90 -44.98
N TRP A 27 18.85 31.72 -45.51
CA TRP A 27 17.85 30.82 -44.91
C TRP A 27 18.30 30.39 -43.50
N PHE A 28 19.54 30.04 -43.33
CA PHE A 28 20.08 29.62 -42.01
C PHE A 28 20.12 30.80 -41.04
N ALA A 29 20.46 32.01 -41.47
CA ALA A 29 20.43 33.20 -40.63
C ALA A 29 19.00 33.52 -40.15
N GLU A 30 17.97 33.26 -40.97
CA GLU A 30 16.57 33.51 -40.62
C GLU A 30 15.97 32.41 -39.74
N HIS A 31 16.33 31.15 -39.97
CA HIS A 31 15.69 30.00 -39.32
C HIS A 31 16.61 29.27 -38.32
N GLY A 32 17.92 29.51 -38.38
CA GLY A 32 18.93 28.76 -37.61
C GLY A 32 18.71 28.82 -36.10
N VAL A 33 18.36 29.98 -35.56
CA VAL A 33 18.08 30.16 -34.13
C VAL A 33 16.85 29.33 -33.71
N ARG A 34 15.80 29.30 -34.54
CA ARG A 34 14.60 28.52 -34.26
C ARG A 34 14.90 27.02 -34.28
N ILE A 35 15.70 26.56 -35.26
CA ILE A 35 16.13 25.17 -35.37
C ILE A 35 16.96 24.75 -34.16
N LEU A 36 17.92 25.61 -33.73
CA LEU A 36 18.74 25.35 -32.54
C LEU A 36 17.89 25.26 -31.27
N ILE A 37 16.89 26.16 -31.12
CA ILE A 37 15.95 26.09 -29.98
C ILE A 37 15.17 24.81 -30.00
N LEU A 38 14.61 24.39 -31.14
CA LEU A 38 13.84 23.15 -31.27
C LEU A 38 14.70 21.91 -31.02
N LEU A 39 15.94 21.88 -31.49
CA LEU A 39 16.90 20.80 -31.18
C LEU A 39 17.26 20.78 -29.70
N GLY A 40 17.44 21.94 -29.07
CA GLY A 40 17.70 22.03 -27.62
C GLY A 40 16.52 21.52 -26.79
N ILE A 41 15.29 21.90 -27.15
CA ILE A 41 14.06 21.41 -26.49
C ILE A 41 13.94 19.89 -26.68
N GLY A 42 14.17 19.38 -27.89
CA GLY A 42 14.14 17.95 -28.19
C GLY A 42 15.19 17.16 -27.41
N ALA A 43 16.40 17.67 -27.30
CA ALA A 43 17.46 17.06 -26.51
C ALA A 43 17.12 17.07 -25.01
N LEU A 44 16.59 18.18 -24.49
CA LEU A 44 16.15 18.29 -23.10
C LEU A 44 14.99 17.34 -22.78
N ALA A 45 14.01 17.23 -23.68
CA ALA A 45 12.90 16.28 -23.54
C ALA A 45 13.39 14.82 -23.57
N MET A 46 14.37 14.51 -24.42
CA MET A 46 14.97 13.16 -24.50
C MET A 46 15.76 12.83 -23.24
N VAL A 47 16.53 13.77 -22.69
CA VAL A 47 17.23 13.60 -21.42
C VAL A 47 16.24 13.42 -20.29
N TYR A 48 15.19 14.24 -20.24
CA TYR A 48 14.13 14.12 -19.23
C TYR A 48 13.40 12.78 -19.31
N ALA A 49 13.03 12.34 -20.50
CA ALA A 49 12.39 11.03 -20.70
C ALA A 49 13.31 9.87 -20.26
N ARG A 50 14.61 9.92 -20.64
CA ARG A 50 15.59 8.92 -20.23
C ARG A 50 15.86 8.89 -18.73
N THR A 51 15.96 10.05 -18.09
CA THR A 51 16.15 10.10 -16.63
C THR A 51 14.93 9.58 -15.89
N ARG A 52 13.73 9.86 -16.39
CA ARG A 52 12.49 9.39 -15.77
C ARG A 52 12.35 7.86 -15.86
N THR A 53 12.52 7.28 -17.05
CA THR A 53 12.48 5.81 -17.23
C THR A 53 13.59 5.11 -16.45
N SER A 54 14.83 5.64 -16.46
CA SER A 54 15.93 5.02 -15.71
C SER A 54 15.77 5.16 -14.20
N THR A 55 15.03 6.16 -13.71
CA THR A 55 14.75 6.29 -12.27
C THR A 55 13.64 5.34 -11.84
N GLU A 56 12.61 5.18 -12.66
CA GLU A 56 11.53 4.20 -12.44
C GLU A 56 12.09 2.77 -12.52
N GLU A 57 12.86 2.42 -13.54
CA GLU A 57 13.52 1.11 -13.68
C GLU A 57 14.53 0.85 -12.55
N ARG A 58 15.23 1.86 -12.04
CA ARG A 58 16.13 1.72 -10.89
C ARG A 58 15.38 1.57 -9.58
N LEU A 59 14.23 2.23 -9.43
CA LEU A 59 13.37 2.06 -8.25
C LEU A 59 12.73 0.67 -8.27
N ASP A 60 12.24 0.22 -9.42
CA ASP A 60 11.69 -1.13 -9.59
C ASP A 60 12.78 -2.20 -9.41
N ALA A 61 13.99 -2.00 -9.95
CA ALA A 61 15.12 -2.90 -9.76
C ALA A 61 15.68 -2.87 -8.33
N ILE A 62 15.59 -1.75 -7.61
CA ILE A 62 15.91 -1.68 -6.18
C ILE A 62 14.81 -2.35 -5.37
N GLU A 63 13.55 -2.22 -5.76
CA GLU A 63 12.42 -2.92 -5.13
C GLU A 63 12.50 -4.44 -5.38
N GLU A 64 13.00 -4.86 -6.54
CA GLU A 64 13.20 -6.27 -6.92
C GLU A 64 14.53 -6.85 -6.36
N THR A 65 15.60 -6.04 -6.24
CA THR A 65 16.91 -6.49 -5.71
C THR A 65 17.00 -6.36 -4.19
N VAL A 66 16.18 -5.52 -3.57
CA VAL A 66 15.92 -5.52 -2.13
C VAL A 66 14.70 -6.41 -1.83
N GLN A 67 14.55 -7.54 -2.50
CA GLN A 67 14.03 -8.74 -1.87
C GLN A 67 15.09 -9.28 -0.89
N TYR A 68 15.55 -8.41 0.02
CA TYR A 68 15.99 -8.88 1.29
C TYR A 68 14.73 -9.44 1.96
N GLU A 69 14.46 -10.73 1.71
CA GLU A 69 13.67 -11.49 2.68
C GLU A 69 14.55 -11.55 3.94
N PRO A 70 14.32 -10.70 4.95
CA PRO A 70 14.96 -10.93 6.24
C PRO A 70 14.62 -12.37 6.60
N PRO A 71 15.54 -13.14 7.18
CA PRO A 71 15.20 -14.46 7.64
C PRO A 71 13.91 -14.32 8.43
N ARG A 72 12.84 -15.02 8.01
CA ARG A 72 11.53 -14.91 8.63
C ARG A 72 11.72 -15.17 10.12
N SER A 73 11.73 -14.11 10.90
CA SER A 73 11.87 -14.21 12.36
C SER A 73 10.54 -14.55 13.03
N TYR A 74 9.42 -14.38 12.30
CA TYR A 74 8.12 -14.81 12.79
C TYR A 74 7.96 -16.32 12.56
N ALA A 75 7.77 -17.04 13.66
CA ALA A 75 7.28 -18.41 13.67
C ALA A 75 5.82 -18.40 14.17
N ALA A 76 4.93 -19.03 13.40
CA ALA A 76 3.54 -19.19 13.86
C ALA A 76 3.53 -19.91 15.23
N PRO A 77 2.68 -19.49 16.19
CA PRO A 77 2.64 -20.11 17.51
C PRO A 77 2.28 -21.59 17.40
N ASN A 78 3.04 -22.42 18.13
CA ASN A 78 2.71 -23.82 18.28
C ASN A 78 1.56 -23.96 19.28
N LEU A 79 0.33 -24.14 18.76
CA LEU A 79 -0.88 -24.18 19.60
C LEU A 79 -0.90 -25.32 20.63
N ASP A 80 -0.12 -26.39 20.44
CA ASP A 80 0.00 -27.48 21.41
C ASP A 80 0.64 -27.04 22.74
N GLU A 81 1.51 -26.03 22.70
CA GLU A 81 2.13 -25.44 23.90
C GLU A 81 1.09 -24.63 24.70
N TYR A 82 0.07 -24.11 24.03
CA TYR A 82 -1.02 -23.35 24.63
C TYR A 82 -2.25 -24.23 24.97
N ALA A 83 -2.23 -25.52 24.67
CA ALA A 83 -3.39 -26.38 24.83
C ALA A 83 -3.95 -26.35 26.26
N ALA A 84 -5.24 -26.11 26.41
CA ALA A 84 -5.93 -26.07 27.69
C ALA A 84 -6.23 -27.50 28.19
N LYS A 85 -5.18 -28.27 28.54
CA LYS A 85 -5.31 -29.67 28.96
C LYS A 85 -6.17 -29.80 30.21
N GLY A 86 -7.21 -30.68 30.15
CA GLY A 86 -8.10 -30.95 31.26
C GLY A 86 -9.17 -29.89 31.54
N VAL A 87 -9.23 -28.83 30.71
CA VAL A 87 -10.27 -27.80 30.84
C VAL A 87 -11.29 -27.96 29.73
N SER A 88 -12.57 -27.98 30.10
CA SER A 88 -13.69 -27.99 29.15
C SER A 88 -14.20 -26.57 28.93
N ALA A 89 -14.59 -26.23 27.70
CA ALA A 89 -15.26 -24.98 27.41
C ALA A 89 -16.55 -24.79 28.25
N ALA A 90 -17.19 -25.87 28.64
CA ALA A 90 -18.38 -25.84 29.49
C ALA A 90 -18.09 -25.42 30.95
N SER A 91 -16.86 -25.55 31.42
CA SER A 91 -16.44 -25.12 32.75
C SER A 91 -16.01 -23.64 32.79
N LEU A 92 -16.12 -22.93 31.67
CA LEU A 92 -15.73 -21.53 31.51
C LEU A 92 -16.99 -20.70 31.16
N PRO A 93 -17.74 -20.24 32.17
CA PRO A 93 -19.04 -19.60 31.98
C PRO A 93 -18.95 -18.22 31.32
N VAL A 94 -17.85 -17.52 31.54
CA VAL A 94 -17.66 -16.22 30.92
C VAL A 94 -17.25 -16.43 29.45
N ARG A 95 -18.00 -15.83 28.55
CA ARG A 95 -17.74 -15.89 27.10
C ARG A 95 -17.96 -14.51 26.46
N HIS A 96 -16.99 -14.06 25.73
CA HIS A 96 -17.07 -12.84 24.95
C HIS A 96 -16.51 -13.02 23.55
N THR A 97 -17.04 -12.23 22.63
CA THR A 97 -16.57 -12.16 21.24
C THR A 97 -16.03 -10.75 20.99
N VAL A 98 -14.85 -10.67 20.41
CA VAL A 98 -14.20 -9.42 20.03
C VAL A 98 -14.06 -9.36 18.51
N TYR A 99 -14.55 -8.28 17.92
CA TYR A 99 -14.36 -7.93 16.51
C TYR A 99 -13.13 -7.05 16.38
N VAL A 100 -12.19 -7.40 15.51
CA VAL A 100 -10.96 -6.65 15.30
C VAL A 100 -10.81 -6.35 13.81
N PRO A 101 -10.97 -5.09 13.38
CA PRO A 101 -10.68 -4.71 11.99
C PRO A 101 -9.21 -4.97 11.66
N ILE A 102 -8.95 -5.51 10.48
CA ILE A 102 -7.61 -5.65 9.92
C ILE A 102 -7.67 -5.38 8.42
N TYR A 103 -6.60 -4.86 7.86
CA TYR A 103 -6.59 -4.41 6.47
C TYR A 103 -5.42 -5.05 5.75
N SER A 104 -5.66 -5.79 4.66
CA SER A 104 -4.60 -6.27 3.77
C SER A 104 -4.05 -5.14 2.89
N HIS A 105 -4.84 -4.10 2.68
CA HIS A 105 -4.45 -2.88 1.99
C HIS A 105 -5.38 -1.71 2.35
N ILE A 106 -4.88 -0.51 2.15
CA ILE A 106 -5.67 0.73 2.13
C ILE A 106 -5.54 1.37 0.77
N TYR A 107 -6.48 2.26 0.42
CA TYR A 107 -6.43 2.97 -0.85
C TYR A 107 -5.80 4.35 -0.69
N TYR A 108 -5.01 4.75 -1.68
CA TYR A 108 -4.41 6.08 -1.76
C TYR A 108 -4.36 6.53 -3.23
N ASP A 109 -4.04 7.78 -3.48
CA ASP A 109 -3.79 8.36 -4.80
C ASP A 109 -4.78 7.89 -5.89
N GLY A 110 -6.07 8.17 -5.67
CA GLY A 110 -7.13 7.84 -6.63
C GLY A 110 -7.53 6.36 -6.68
N GLY A 111 -7.27 5.59 -5.61
CA GLY A 111 -7.73 4.21 -5.47
C GLY A 111 -6.65 3.16 -5.71
N ARG A 112 -5.38 3.53 -5.74
CA ARG A 112 -4.27 2.58 -5.79
C ARG A 112 -4.15 1.85 -4.44
N PRO A 113 -3.99 0.51 -4.41
CA PRO A 113 -3.82 -0.23 -3.16
C PRO A 113 -2.42 -0.02 -2.58
N TYR A 114 -2.35 0.25 -1.29
CA TYR A 114 -1.14 0.23 -0.49
C TYR A 114 -1.16 -1.01 0.39
N LEU A 115 -0.32 -1.99 0.10
CA LEU A 115 -0.32 -3.29 0.76
C LEU A 115 0.22 -3.19 2.18
N LEU A 116 -0.45 -3.88 3.09
CA LEU A 116 -0.14 -3.92 4.51
C LEU A 116 0.15 -5.35 4.97
N GLU A 117 1.04 -5.47 5.91
CA GLU A 117 1.20 -6.64 6.76
C GLU A 117 0.48 -6.38 8.07
N GLY A 118 -0.28 -7.33 8.55
CA GLY A 118 -1.06 -7.19 9.77
C GLY A 118 -0.65 -8.23 10.83
N THR A 119 -0.53 -7.79 12.07
CA THR A 119 -0.34 -8.69 13.23
C THR A 119 -1.52 -8.54 14.17
N LEU A 120 -2.32 -9.61 14.34
CA LEU A 120 -3.26 -9.69 15.44
C LEU A 120 -2.50 -10.04 16.70
N SER A 121 -2.62 -9.23 17.75
CA SER A 121 -2.06 -9.47 19.07
C SER A 121 -3.18 -9.66 20.09
N VAL A 122 -3.15 -10.76 20.82
CA VAL A 122 -4.09 -11.08 21.91
C VAL A 122 -3.27 -11.24 23.19
N ARG A 123 -3.51 -10.34 24.16
CA ARG A 123 -2.75 -10.27 25.41
C ARG A 123 -3.65 -10.53 26.59
N ASN A 124 -3.29 -11.49 27.41
CA ASN A 124 -3.91 -11.60 28.73
C ASN A 124 -3.45 -10.43 29.60
N ALA A 125 -4.33 -9.48 29.86
CA ALA A 125 -4.04 -8.31 30.69
C ALA A 125 -4.16 -8.58 32.19
N ASP A 126 -4.69 -9.74 32.56
CA ASP A 126 -4.79 -10.15 33.96
C ASP A 126 -3.42 -10.56 34.52
N VAL A 127 -3.09 -10.07 35.69
CA VAL A 127 -1.81 -10.34 36.37
C VAL A 127 -1.79 -11.63 37.23
N LYS A 128 -2.98 -12.28 37.37
CA LYS A 128 -3.16 -13.42 38.26
C LYS A 128 -3.87 -14.59 37.60
N ASN A 129 -4.80 -14.30 36.71
CA ASN A 129 -5.76 -15.27 36.18
C ASN A 129 -5.41 -15.70 34.76
N THR A 130 -5.58 -16.97 34.47
CA THR A 130 -5.48 -17.54 33.13
C THR A 130 -6.70 -17.17 32.30
N LEU A 131 -6.49 -16.79 31.06
CA LEU A 131 -7.52 -16.53 30.06
C LEU A 131 -7.51 -17.65 29.01
N TYR A 132 -8.66 -17.92 28.41
CA TYR A 132 -8.80 -18.96 27.38
C TYR A 132 -9.30 -18.37 26.08
N LEU A 133 -8.72 -18.82 24.95
CA LEU A 133 -9.24 -18.51 23.61
C LEU A 133 -9.89 -19.76 23.03
N SER A 134 -11.13 -19.66 22.56
CA SER A 134 -11.86 -20.75 21.92
C SER A 134 -11.88 -20.63 20.40
N ALA A 135 -11.71 -19.43 19.86
CA ALA A 135 -11.62 -19.19 18.42
C ALA A 135 -10.81 -17.94 18.09
N VAL A 136 -10.03 -18.00 17.02
CA VAL A 136 -9.45 -16.84 16.32
C VAL A 136 -9.66 -17.09 14.83
N HIS A 137 -10.67 -16.44 14.28
CA HIS A 137 -11.13 -16.65 12.92
C HIS A 137 -10.95 -15.37 12.09
N TYR A 138 -10.41 -15.51 10.89
CA TYR A 138 -10.15 -14.44 9.94
C TYR A 138 -11.19 -14.47 8.82
N TYR A 139 -11.85 -13.33 8.59
CA TYR A 139 -12.89 -13.16 7.58
C TYR A 139 -12.45 -12.11 6.57
N ASP A 140 -12.85 -12.34 5.31
CA ASP A 140 -12.62 -11.40 4.22
C ASP A 140 -13.66 -10.24 4.23
N THR A 141 -13.46 -9.29 3.34
CA THR A 141 -14.35 -8.13 3.14
C THR A 141 -15.80 -8.52 2.83
N SER A 142 -16.04 -9.71 2.26
CA SER A 142 -17.39 -10.21 1.96
C SER A 142 -18.05 -10.92 3.15
N GLY A 143 -17.34 -11.02 4.29
CA GLY A 143 -17.80 -11.74 5.48
C GLY A 143 -17.62 -13.25 5.40
N LYS A 144 -16.87 -13.74 4.41
CA LYS A 144 -16.56 -15.17 4.28
C LYS A 144 -15.37 -15.54 5.15
N LEU A 145 -15.48 -16.65 5.88
CA LEU A 145 -14.37 -17.23 6.64
C LEU A 145 -13.23 -17.60 5.69
N SER A 146 -12.09 -16.95 5.86
CA SER A 146 -10.89 -17.18 5.08
C SER A 146 -9.92 -18.15 5.76
N LYS A 147 -9.70 -17.98 7.07
CA LYS A 147 -8.76 -18.80 7.82
C LYS A 147 -9.14 -18.94 9.28
N LYS A 148 -8.91 -20.10 9.85
CA LYS A 148 -8.99 -20.37 11.29
C LYS A 148 -7.56 -20.44 11.82
N TYR A 149 -7.22 -19.51 12.70
CA TYR A 149 -5.92 -19.50 13.38
C TYR A 149 -5.97 -20.32 14.66
N VAL A 150 -7.08 -20.25 15.40
CA VAL A 150 -7.39 -21.07 16.58
C VAL A 150 -8.77 -21.63 16.41
N ASP A 151 -8.93 -22.95 16.52
CA ASP A 151 -10.18 -23.70 16.45
C ASP A 151 -10.23 -24.79 17.54
N GLN A 152 -9.48 -24.57 18.61
CA GLN A 152 -9.42 -25.41 19.81
C GLN A 152 -9.24 -24.53 21.04
N LEU A 153 -9.59 -25.06 22.21
CA LEU A 153 -9.40 -24.30 23.45
C LEU A 153 -7.92 -24.23 23.80
N ILE A 154 -7.39 -23.00 23.79
CA ILE A 154 -6.03 -22.68 24.22
C ILE A 154 -6.07 -21.76 25.44
N ARG A 155 -4.98 -21.75 26.23
CA ARG A 155 -4.85 -20.92 27.42
C ARG A 155 -3.75 -19.90 27.24
N LEU A 156 -3.93 -18.72 27.79
CA LEU A 156 -2.93 -17.69 27.97
C LEU A 156 -2.73 -17.47 29.47
N GLU A 157 -1.52 -17.71 29.92
CA GLU A 157 -1.13 -17.44 31.32
C GLU A 157 -1.16 -15.91 31.59
N PRO A 158 -1.16 -15.50 32.86
CA PRO A 158 -1.06 -14.09 33.23
C PRO A 158 0.01 -13.33 32.44
N LEU A 159 -0.34 -12.19 31.86
CA LEU A 159 0.52 -11.31 31.04
C LEU A 159 1.09 -11.96 29.77
N GLN A 160 0.66 -13.17 29.41
CA GLN A 160 1.09 -13.84 28.19
C GLN A 160 0.42 -13.25 26.96
N THR A 161 1.16 -13.21 25.85
CA THR A 161 0.68 -12.74 24.55
C THR A 161 0.78 -13.87 23.53
N ILE A 162 -0.19 -13.93 22.62
CA ILE A 162 -0.13 -14.73 21.39
C ILE A 162 -0.37 -13.83 20.19
N GLU A 163 0.35 -14.08 19.10
CA GLU A 163 0.31 -13.24 17.92
C GLU A 163 0.11 -14.07 16.64
N PHE A 164 -0.66 -13.52 15.71
CA PHE A 164 -0.96 -14.14 14.42
C PHE A 164 -0.67 -13.16 13.29
N LEU A 165 0.22 -13.56 12.39
CA LEU A 165 0.61 -12.75 11.24
C LEU A 165 -0.34 -12.99 10.06
N VAL A 166 -0.74 -11.90 9.41
CA VAL A 166 -1.31 -11.86 8.05
C VAL A 166 -0.26 -11.23 7.16
N GLU A 167 0.35 -12.03 6.32
CA GLU A 167 1.46 -11.59 5.47
C GLU A 167 1.01 -10.51 4.46
N ARG A 168 1.91 -9.60 4.11
CA ARG A 168 1.67 -8.48 3.18
C ARG A 168 1.08 -8.92 1.82
N HIS A 169 1.44 -10.10 1.34
CA HIS A 169 0.96 -10.64 0.06
C HIS A 169 -0.34 -11.45 0.19
N ASP A 170 -0.85 -11.63 1.40
CA ASP A 170 -2.17 -12.23 1.62
C ASP A 170 -3.26 -11.16 1.42
N ILE A 171 -3.64 -10.96 0.16
CA ILE A 171 -4.71 -10.05 -0.23
C ILE A 171 -6.10 -10.64 -0.08
N THR A 172 -6.24 -11.89 0.39
CA THR A 172 -7.53 -12.61 0.46
C THR A 172 -8.53 -11.92 1.39
N GLY A 173 -8.05 -11.23 2.43
CA GLY A 173 -8.90 -10.48 3.34
C GLY A 173 -9.53 -9.21 2.73
N GLY A 174 -8.78 -8.50 1.89
CA GLY A 174 -9.21 -7.22 1.34
C GLY A 174 -9.11 -6.05 2.34
N SER A 175 -9.66 -4.89 1.96
CA SER A 175 -9.63 -3.66 2.78
C SER A 175 -10.65 -3.62 3.91
N GLY A 176 -11.55 -4.60 4.01
CA GLY A 176 -12.59 -4.71 5.03
C GLY A 176 -12.53 -6.01 5.81
N ALA A 177 -11.38 -6.66 5.85
CA ALA A 177 -11.19 -7.90 6.60
C ALA A 177 -11.28 -7.69 8.11
N ASN A 178 -11.51 -8.75 8.83
CA ASN A 178 -11.61 -8.71 10.29
C ASN A 178 -11.24 -10.05 10.93
N PHE A 179 -10.87 -9.97 12.20
CA PHE A 179 -10.82 -11.13 13.07
C PHE A 179 -12.05 -11.17 13.98
N ILE A 180 -12.54 -12.38 14.22
CA ILE A 180 -13.41 -12.69 15.33
C ILE A 180 -12.58 -13.50 16.33
N VAL A 181 -12.44 -12.95 17.53
CA VAL A 181 -11.73 -13.58 18.64
C VAL A 181 -12.74 -13.93 19.72
N GLU A 182 -12.88 -15.22 20.04
CA GLU A 182 -13.69 -15.66 21.16
C GLU A 182 -12.80 -16.02 22.34
N TRP A 183 -13.05 -15.38 23.48
CA TRP A 183 -12.36 -15.70 24.71
C TRP A 183 -13.31 -16.10 25.83
N ARG A 184 -12.77 -16.82 26.79
CA ARG A 184 -13.50 -17.35 27.93
C ARG A 184 -12.70 -17.19 29.21
N ALA A 185 -13.42 -17.20 30.36
CA ALA A 185 -12.80 -17.16 31.66
C ALA A 185 -13.61 -18.00 32.67
N SER A 186 -12.97 -18.34 33.80
CA SER A 186 -13.58 -19.10 34.89
C SER A 186 -14.65 -18.32 35.63
N ASP A 187 -14.47 -17.00 35.73
CA ASP A 187 -15.42 -16.10 36.39
C ASP A 187 -15.29 -14.66 35.86
N ALA A 188 -16.21 -13.80 36.23
CA ALA A 188 -16.30 -12.43 35.74
C ALA A 188 -15.25 -11.46 36.33
N SER A 189 -14.44 -11.90 37.29
CA SER A 189 -13.37 -11.08 37.86
C SER A 189 -12.09 -11.13 37.02
N VAL A 190 -12.00 -12.05 36.05
CA VAL A 190 -10.87 -12.13 35.12
C VAL A 190 -10.91 -10.92 34.19
N GLU A 191 -9.78 -10.20 34.14
CA GLU A 191 -9.64 -9.01 33.29
C GLU A 191 -9.76 -9.38 31.81
N ALA A 192 -10.48 -8.55 31.05
CA ALA A 192 -10.64 -8.75 29.62
C ALA A 192 -9.28 -8.65 28.88
N PRO A 193 -9.03 -9.48 27.85
CA PRO A 193 -7.80 -9.41 27.08
C PRO A 193 -7.68 -8.10 26.32
N PHE A 194 -6.46 -7.66 26.13
CA PHE A 194 -6.15 -6.62 25.16
C PHE A 194 -6.04 -7.27 23.78
N VAL A 195 -6.93 -6.89 22.86
CA VAL A 195 -6.99 -7.46 21.50
C VAL A 195 -6.88 -6.33 20.51
N GLU A 196 -5.87 -6.38 19.65
CA GLU A 196 -5.64 -5.34 18.65
C GLU A 196 -4.97 -5.92 17.40
N ALA A 197 -5.15 -5.25 16.27
CA ALA A 197 -4.40 -5.52 15.04
C ALA A 197 -3.45 -4.35 14.77
N ILE A 198 -2.20 -4.67 14.49
CA ILE A 198 -1.15 -3.70 14.14
C ILE A 198 -0.88 -3.89 12.65
N MET A 199 -1.08 -2.84 11.84
CA MET A 199 -0.78 -2.84 10.42
C MET A 199 0.49 -2.07 10.15
N VAL A 200 1.33 -2.64 9.28
CA VAL A 200 2.56 -2.01 8.78
C VAL A 200 2.59 -2.12 7.27
N GLY A 201 2.90 -1.04 6.59
CA GLY A 201 3.11 -1.02 5.15
C GLY A 201 4.37 -0.25 4.77
N ARG A 202 5.00 -0.66 3.68
CA ARG A 202 6.16 0.02 3.11
C ARG A 202 6.02 0.09 1.60
N SER A 203 6.33 1.24 1.02
CA SER A 203 6.42 1.46 -0.42
C SER A 203 7.58 2.42 -0.71
N GLY A 204 8.63 1.93 -1.34
CA GLY A 204 9.86 2.67 -1.55
C GLY A 204 10.47 3.14 -0.21
N THR A 205 10.64 4.46 -0.06
CA THR A 205 11.16 5.09 1.17
C THR A 205 10.08 5.42 2.21
N ASN A 206 8.81 5.26 1.86
CA ASN A 206 7.68 5.61 2.72
C ASN A 206 7.23 4.39 3.52
N ALA A 207 6.94 4.58 4.80
CA ALA A 207 6.36 3.57 5.66
C ALA A 207 5.16 4.16 6.42
N ILE A 208 4.19 3.30 6.69
CA ILE A 208 3.03 3.64 7.51
C ILE A 208 2.82 2.52 8.53
N SER A 209 2.42 2.88 9.74
CA SER A 209 1.93 1.92 10.71
C SER A 209 0.76 2.52 11.48
N PHE A 210 -0.20 1.68 11.84
CA PHE A 210 -1.33 2.07 12.68
C PHE A 210 -1.89 0.86 13.40
N VAL A 211 -2.65 1.13 14.47
CA VAL A 211 -3.28 0.11 15.31
C VAL A 211 -4.79 0.19 15.15
N SER A 212 -5.42 -0.96 15.10
CA SER A 212 -6.87 -1.13 15.09
C SER A 212 -7.28 -1.90 16.35
N PRO A 213 -7.84 -1.23 17.37
CA PRO A 213 -8.26 -1.88 18.60
C PRO A 213 -9.49 -2.78 18.36
N GLY A 214 -9.53 -3.90 19.05
CA GLY A 214 -10.69 -4.79 19.10
C GLY A 214 -11.85 -4.17 19.85
N ARG A 215 -13.07 -4.50 19.40
CA ARG A 215 -14.31 -4.11 20.05
C ARG A 215 -15.08 -5.35 20.51
N THR A 216 -15.38 -5.43 21.79
CA THR A 216 -16.27 -6.48 22.31
C THR A 216 -17.66 -6.31 21.68
N LEU A 217 -18.14 -7.38 21.08
CA LEU A 217 -19.52 -7.47 20.60
C LEU A 217 -20.41 -7.77 21.81
N SER A 218 -21.55 -7.10 21.90
CA SER A 218 -22.52 -7.39 22.95
C SER A 218 -22.91 -8.86 22.87
N ALA A 219 -22.77 -9.59 23.97
CA ALA A 219 -23.31 -10.93 24.06
C ALA A 219 -24.81 -10.85 23.81
N THR A 220 -25.31 -11.54 22.78
CA THR A 220 -26.74 -11.82 22.70
C THR A 220 -27.04 -12.73 23.90
N PRO A 221 -27.99 -12.39 24.79
CA PRO A 221 -28.37 -13.30 25.85
C PRO A 221 -28.74 -14.64 25.20
N SER A 222 -28.16 -15.74 25.66
CA SER A 222 -28.61 -17.07 25.30
C SER A 222 -30.04 -17.22 25.81
N GLU A 223 -31.03 -17.37 24.90
CA GLU A 223 -32.33 -17.85 25.23
C GLU A 223 -32.27 -19.26 25.86
#